data_dafbf2eb0dc300a4e3b8389d3c5ae082
#
_entry.id   dafbf2eb0dc300a4e3b8389d3c5ae082
#
_cell.length_a   1.000
_cell.length_b   1.000
_cell.length_c   1.000
_cell.angle_alpha   90.00
_cell.angle_beta   90.00
_cell.angle_gamma   90.00
#
_symmetry.space_group_name_H-M   'P 1'
#
loop_
_entity.id
_entity.type
_entity.pdbx_description
1 polymer ?
#
loop_
_entity_poly.entity_id
_entity_poly.type
_entity_poly.pdbx_seq_one_letter_code
_entity_poly.pdbx_strand_id
1 'polypeptide(L)'
;PILDVEHTWVYIRLEDFVIVFVVLLWITLILLKKVTLKTPLTLPIILFWIAGGVSTLHGVLLIFPTLSDVFPNVAFLSILRRIEYLSLFFIAYAGMKDKKLIPYSVVTLVVVLLLVIGYGMGQKFYHFPAYLTMNEEFAKGIPIQLSELSRIPSTFAGHYDLAAYLVLVIPIFTSLAFGFKNWLLKIFLLAISALGFALLFMTVSRVSFVVLLMSLVMLLILQKKRIIIALLF
;
A
#
# COMPACT_ATOMS: atom_id res chain seq x y z
N PRO A 1 12.94 -10.66 -9.41
CA PRO A 1 12.12 -10.75 -10.63
C PRO A 1 12.04 -12.20 -11.08
N ILE A 2 10.85 -12.67 -11.49
CA ILE A 2 10.66 -14.05 -11.96
C ILE A 2 10.59 -14.08 -13.48
N LEU A 3 9.96 -13.09 -14.08
CA LEU A 3 9.87 -12.95 -15.54
C LEU A 3 10.14 -11.51 -15.92
N ASP A 4 10.96 -11.34 -16.96
CA ASP A 4 11.18 -10.07 -17.63
C ASP A 4 10.05 -9.84 -18.65
N VAL A 5 9.49 -8.64 -18.68
CA VAL A 5 8.48 -8.26 -19.65
C VAL A 5 9.12 -7.24 -20.58
N GLU A 6 9.24 -7.57 -21.86
CA GLU A 6 9.81 -6.67 -22.86
C GLU A 6 9.16 -5.30 -22.85
N HIS A 7 9.97 -4.26 -23.03
CA HIS A 7 9.54 -2.86 -23.07
C HIS A 7 8.91 -2.30 -21.80
N THR A 8 9.07 -2.96 -20.65
CA THR A 8 8.65 -2.44 -19.36
C THR A 8 9.77 -2.56 -18.33
N TRP A 9 9.78 -1.63 -17.39
CA TRP A 9 10.73 -1.56 -16.27
C TRP A 9 10.28 -2.40 -15.06
N VAL A 10 9.06 -2.96 -15.13
CA VAL A 10 8.45 -3.66 -14.02
C VAL A 10 8.40 -5.15 -14.33
N TYR A 11 9.11 -5.91 -13.52
CA TYR A 11 9.11 -7.38 -13.59
C TYR A 11 7.85 -7.95 -12.96
N ILE A 12 7.45 -9.14 -13.41
CA ILE A 12 6.47 -9.97 -12.70
C ILE A 12 7.13 -10.50 -11.43
N ARG A 13 6.50 -10.28 -10.30
CA ARG A 13 6.98 -10.63 -8.97
C ARG A 13 6.21 -11.82 -8.41
N LEU A 14 6.76 -12.44 -7.36
CA LEU A 14 6.07 -13.54 -6.67
C LEU A 14 4.71 -13.12 -6.13
N GLU A 15 4.60 -11.88 -5.66
CA GLU A 15 3.35 -11.32 -5.16
C GLU A 15 2.23 -11.30 -6.21
N ASP A 16 2.53 -11.03 -7.49
CA ASP A 16 1.54 -11.00 -8.56
C ASP A 16 0.88 -12.39 -8.72
N PHE A 17 1.66 -13.47 -8.62
CA PHE A 17 1.10 -14.85 -8.66
C PHE A 17 0.21 -15.14 -7.45
N VAL A 18 0.62 -14.69 -6.25
CA VAL A 18 -0.18 -14.87 -5.04
C VAL A 18 -1.49 -14.11 -5.15
N ILE A 19 -1.46 -12.87 -5.64
CA ILE A 19 -2.67 -12.05 -5.81
C ILE A 19 -3.58 -12.68 -6.85
N VAL A 20 -3.06 -13.10 -8.00
CA VAL A 20 -3.86 -13.80 -9.03
C VAL A 20 -4.52 -15.05 -8.46
N PHE A 21 -3.79 -15.87 -7.70
CA PHE A 21 -4.36 -17.04 -7.04
C PHE A 21 -5.50 -16.70 -6.09
N VAL A 22 -5.33 -15.67 -5.25
CA VAL A 22 -6.35 -15.19 -4.31
C VAL A 22 -7.57 -14.63 -5.06
N VAL A 23 -7.35 -13.89 -6.16
CA VAL A 23 -8.44 -13.38 -7.01
C VAL A 23 -9.22 -14.52 -7.65
N LEU A 24 -8.55 -15.57 -8.16
CA LEU A 24 -9.20 -16.74 -8.72
C LEU A 24 -10.05 -17.49 -7.68
N LEU A 25 -9.52 -17.67 -6.46
CA LEU A 25 -10.30 -18.23 -5.35
C LEU A 25 -11.54 -17.38 -5.05
N TRP A 26 -11.38 -16.06 -5.01
CA TRP A 26 -12.49 -15.15 -4.76
C TRP A 26 -13.55 -15.19 -5.86
N ILE A 27 -13.16 -15.22 -7.14
CA ILE A 27 -14.07 -15.41 -8.27
C ILE A 27 -14.83 -16.74 -8.11
N THR A 28 -14.14 -17.81 -7.75
CA THR A 28 -14.78 -19.12 -7.49
C THR A 28 -15.83 -19.02 -6.38
N LEU A 29 -15.53 -18.30 -5.29
CA LEU A 29 -16.50 -18.08 -4.20
C LEU A 29 -17.71 -17.23 -4.65
N ILE A 30 -17.53 -16.30 -5.58
CA ILE A 30 -18.64 -15.54 -6.17
C ILE A 30 -19.52 -16.45 -7.04
N LEU A 31 -18.92 -17.28 -7.88
CA LEU A 31 -19.65 -18.23 -8.73
C LEU A 31 -20.44 -19.24 -7.89
N LEU A 32 -19.88 -19.67 -6.76
CA LEU A 32 -20.56 -20.50 -5.78
C LEU A 32 -21.58 -19.75 -4.91
N LYS A 33 -21.82 -18.45 -5.17
CA LYS A 33 -22.72 -17.58 -4.41
C LYS A 33 -22.42 -17.46 -2.92
N LYS A 34 -21.19 -17.80 -2.50
CA LYS A 34 -20.75 -17.66 -1.10
C LYS A 34 -20.35 -16.25 -0.71
N VAL A 35 -19.95 -15.44 -1.70
CA VAL A 35 -19.54 -14.05 -1.52
C VAL A 35 -20.24 -13.17 -2.54
N THR A 36 -20.53 -11.92 -2.19
CA THR A 36 -21.19 -10.96 -3.06
C THR A 36 -20.28 -9.78 -3.37
N LEU A 37 -20.39 -9.24 -4.60
CA LEU A 37 -19.72 -8.00 -5.01
C LEU A 37 -20.35 -6.72 -4.42
N LYS A 38 -21.45 -6.83 -3.67
CA LYS A 38 -22.16 -5.66 -3.13
C LYS A 38 -21.37 -5.02 -2.00
N THR A 39 -20.73 -3.90 -2.29
CA THR A 39 -20.04 -3.03 -1.34
C THR A 39 -20.42 -1.57 -1.61
N PRO A 40 -20.21 -0.62 -0.68
CA PRO A 40 -20.46 0.80 -0.94
C PRO A 40 -19.65 1.37 -2.10
N LEU A 41 -18.48 0.77 -2.41
CA LEU A 41 -17.57 1.22 -3.47
C LEU A 41 -17.66 0.39 -4.76
N THR A 42 -18.58 -0.56 -4.87
CA THR A 42 -18.71 -1.41 -6.07
C THR A 42 -18.91 -0.56 -7.32
N LEU A 43 -19.86 0.37 -7.29
CA LEU A 43 -20.15 1.22 -8.46
C LEU A 43 -18.97 2.13 -8.83
N PRO A 44 -18.36 2.90 -7.91
CA PRO A 44 -17.17 3.69 -8.22
C PRO A 44 -16.02 2.87 -8.81
N ILE A 45 -15.75 1.68 -8.28
CA ILE A 45 -14.66 0.81 -8.78
C ILE A 45 -14.95 0.32 -10.19
N ILE A 46 -16.18 -0.13 -10.45
CA ILE A 46 -16.58 -0.58 -11.81
C ILE A 46 -16.48 0.58 -12.80
N LEU A 47 -16.96 1.78 -12.44
CA LEU A 47 -16.86 2.96 -13.30
C LEU A 47 -15.39 3.33 -13.56
N PHE A 48 -14.52 3.22 -12.55
CA PHE A 48 -13.09 3.44 -12.73
C PHE A 48 -12.46 2.43 -13.70
N TRP A 49 -12.81 1.14 -13.61
CA TRP A 49 -12.33 0.12 -14.54
C TRP A 49 -12.83 0.36 -15.97
N ILE A 50 -14.11 0.73 -16.14
CA ILE A 50 -14.68 1.06 -17.45
C ILE A 50 -13.96 2.28 -18.04
N ALA A 51 -13.80 3.35 -17.27
CA ALA A 51 -13.10 4.55 -17.71
C ALA A 51 -11.64 4.25 -18.09
N GLY A 52 -10.95 3.45 -17.27
CA GLY A 52 -9.60 2.98 -17.56
C GLY A 52 -9.52 2.14 -18.83
N GLY A 53 -10.47 1.23 -19.04
CA GLY A 53 -10.58 0.41 -20.25
C GLY A 53 -10.81 1.25 -21.50
N VAL A 54 -11.77 2.17 -21.46
CA VAL A 54 -12.06 3.10 -22.56
C VAL A 54 -10.83 3.97 -22.86
N SER A 55 -10.19 4.53 -21.84
CA SER A 55 -8.97 5.34 -22.01
C SER A 55 -7.82 4.52 -22.63
N THR A 56 -7.62 3.29 -22.19
CA THR A 56 -6.59 2.41 -22.76
C THR A 56 -6.88 2.05 -24.21
N LEU A 57 -8.12 1.69 -24.54
CA LEU A 57 -8.53 1.40 -25.92
C LEU A 57 -8.36 2.63 -26.81
N HIS A 58 -8.81 3.79 -26.36
CA HIS A 58 -8.62 5.06 -27.08
C HIS A 58 -7.13 5.34 -27.32
N GLY A 59 -6.28 5.17 -26.29
CA GLY A 59 -4.83 5.34 -26.41
C GLY A 59 -4.24 4.40 -27.45
N VAL A 60 -4.52 3.10 -27.33
CA VAL A 60 -3.97 2.06 -28.21
C VAL A 60 -4.42 2.21 -29.66
N LEU A 61 -5.68 2.57 -29.90
CA LEU A 61 -6.26 2.62 -31.25
C LEU A 61 -5.99 3.94 -31.98
N LEU A 62 -5.95 5.07 -31.26
CA LEU A 62 -5.91 6.39 -31.89
C LEU A 62 -4.60 7.15 -31.65
N ILE A 63 -3.97 6.96 -30.50
CA ILE A 63 -2.78 7.74 -30.12
C ILE A 63 -1.50 6.97 -30.43
N PHE A 64 -1.40 5.70 -30.04
CA PHE A 64 -0.18 4.90 -30.21
C PHE A 64 0.29 4.75 -31.65
N PRO A 65 -0.60 4.62 -32.67
CA PRO A 65 -0.16 4.57 -34.06
C PRO A 65 0.54 5.85 -34.55
N THR A 66 0.38 6.97 -33.83
CA THR A 66 1.01 8.26 -34.17
C THR A 66 2.33 8.52 -33.44
N LEU A 67 2.72 7.62 -32.53
CA LEU A 67 3.90 7.76 -31.68
C LEU A 67 4.87 6.60 -31.92
N SER A 68 6.18 6.91 -31.95
CA SER A 68 7.24 5.91 -31.84
C SER A 68 7.39 5.47 -30.39
N ASP A 69 7.87 4.25 -30.19
CA ASP A 69 8.28 3.72 -28.88
C ASP A 69 7.15 3.58 -27.85
N VAL A 70 5.91 3.35 -28.29
CA VAL A 70 4.77 3.07 -27.42
C VAL A 70 4.23 1.67 -27.68
N PHE A 71 4.10 0.87 -26.62
CA PHE A 71 3.81 -0.55 -26.69
C PHE A 71 2.41 -0.86 -26.15
N PRO A 72 1.45 -1.35 -26.97
CA PRO A 72 0.10 -1.68 -26.55
C PRO A 72 0.03 -2.71 -25.41
N ASN A 73 0.93 -3.70 -25.42
CA ASN A 73 1.02 -4.72 -24.36
C ASN A 73 1.26 -4.09 -22.98
N VAL A 74 2.11 -3.06 -22.88
CA VAL A 74 2.38 -2.34 -21.63
C VAL A 74 1.12 -1.61 -21.14
N ALA A 75 0.35 -1.01 -22.05
CA ALA A 75 -0.91 -0.34 -21.70
C ALA A 75 -1.94 -1.35 -21.14
N PHE A 76 -2.08 -2.52 -21.77
CA PHE A 76 -2.97 -3.59 -21.28
C PHE A 76 -2.51 -4.15 -19.93
N LEU A 77 -1.22 -4.40 -19.72
CA LEU A 77 -0.69 -4.83 -18.43
C LEU A 77 -0.95 -3.80 -17.33
N SER A 78 -0.85 -2.51 -17.66
CA SER A 78 -1.13 -1.43 -16.70
C SER A 78 -2.59 -1.44 -16.22
N ILE A 79 -3.57 -1.67 -17.11
CA ILE A 79 -4.97 -1.76 -16.70
C ILE A 79 -5.26 -3.05 -15.92
N LEU A 80 -4.68 -4.19 -16.34
CA LEU A 80 -4.82 -5.46 -15.62
C LEU A 80 -4.31 -5.33 -14.18
N ARG A 81 -3.17 -4.69 -13.96
CA ARG A 81 -2.62 -4.43 -12.63
C ARG A 81 -3.54 -3.55 -11.78
N ARG A 82 -4.23 -2.55 -12.36
CA ARG A 82 -5.22 -1.75 -11.64
C ARG A 82 -6.46 -2.56 -11.27
N ILE A 83 -6.90 -3.47 -12.15
CA ILE A 83 -8.01 -4.39 -11.84
C ILE A 83 -7.60 -5.32 -10.71
N GLU A 84 -6.40 -5.90 -10.77
CA GLU A 84 -5.84 -6.76 -9.76
C GLU A 84 -5.83 -6.09 -8.38
N TYR A 85 -5.22 -4.93 -8.25
CA TYR A 85 -5.12 -4.22 -6.97
C TYR A 85 -6.48 -3.81 -6.39
N LEU A 86 -7.39 -3.31 -7.21
CA LEU A 86 -8.73 -2.94 -6.73
C LEU A 86 -9.59 -4.15 -6.40
N SER A 87 -9.32 -5.32 -6.98
CA SER A 87 -9.98 -6.57 -6.61
C SER A 87 -9.68 -6.98 -5.17
N LEU A 88 -8.49 -6.67 -4.67
CA LEU A 88 -8.12 -6.91 -3.26
C LEU A 88 -9.05 -6.19 -2.27
N PHE A 89 -9.61 -5.04 -2.65
CA PHE A 89 -10.62 -4.35 -1.84
C PHE A 89 -11.84 -5.23 -1.58
N PHE A 90 -12.37 -5.89 -2.62
CA PHE A 90 -13.54 -6.76 -2.47
C PHE A 90 -13.24 -7.98 -1.62
N ILE A 91 -12.04 -8.55 -1.76
CA ILE A 91 -11.58 -9.70 -0.98
C ILE A 91 -11.46 -9.31 0.49
N ALA A 92 -10.78 -8.20 0.77
CA ALA A 92 -10.63 -7.68 2.12
C ALA A 92 -11.99 -7.33 2.74
N TYR A 93 -12.88 -6.67 1.99
CA TYR A 93 -14.23 -6.33 2.46
C TYR A 93 -15.06 -7.58 2.79
N ALA A 94 -14.97 -8.61 1.95
CA ALA A 94 -15.66 -9.88 2.21
C ALA A 94 -15.13 -10.58 3.47
N GLY A 95 -13.82 -10.61 3.67
CA GLY A 95 -13.18 -11.18 4.85
C GLY A 95 -13.51 -10.41 6.13
N MET A 96 -13.58 -9.07 6.07
CA MET A 96 -13.89 -8.23 7.23
C MET A 96 -15.35 -8.28 7.68
N LYS A 97 -16.26 -8.89 6.91
CA LYS A 97 -17.65 -9.15 7.38
C LYS A 97 -17.68 -10.11 8.56
N ASP A 98 -16.76 -11.06 8.62
CA ASP A 98 -16.61 -11.90 9.81
C ASP A 98 -15.73 -11.18 10.84
N LYS A 99 -16.42 -10.67 11.90
CA LYS A 99 -15.76 -9.97 13.00
C LYS A 99 -14.67 -10.79 13.69
N LYS A 100 -14.72 -12.14 13.58
CA LYS A 100 -13.69 -13.03 14.15
C LYS A 100 -12.33 -12.87 13.46
N LEU A 101 -12.31 -12.40 12.20
CA LEU A 101 -11.08 -12.19 11.44
C LEU A 101 -10.39 -10.86 11.75
N ILE A 102 -11.10 -9.88 12.35
CA ILE A 102 -10.54 -8.56 12.66
C ILE A 102 -9.29 -8.64 13.56
N PRO A 103 -9.28 -9.41 14.69
CA PRO A 103 -8.08 -9.52 15.50
C PRO A 103 -6.87 -10.08 14.73
N TYR A 104 -7.08 -11.10 13.90
CA TYR A 104 -6.01 -11.69 13.08
C TYR A 104 -5.46 -10.67 12.07
N SER A 105 -6.34 -9.89 11.45
CA SER A 105 -5.91 -8.83 10.52
C SER A 105 -5.10 -7.74 11.24
N VAL A 106 -5.49 -7.36 12.45
CA VAL A 106 -4.73 -6.41 13.26
C VAL A 106 -3.35 -6.96 13.60
N VAL A 107 -3.26 -8.23 14.04
CA VAL A 107 -1.98 -8.88 14.34
C VAL A 107 -1.10 -8.94 13.09
N THR A 108 -1.67 -9.32 11.94
CA THR A 108 -0.93 -9.33 10.67
C THR A 108 -0.39 -7.95 10.32
N LEU A 109 -1.20 -6.88 10.45
CA LEU A 109 -0.75 -5.51 10.21
C LEU A 109 0.39 -5.10 11.17
N VAL A 110 0.31 -5.49 12.45
CA VAL A 110 1.39 -5.25 13.43
C VAL A 110 2.68 -5.93 12.98
N VAL A 111 2.62 -7.21 12.63
CA VAL A 111 3.80 -7.98 12.18
C VAL A 111 4.40 -7.36 10.92
N VAL A 112 3.57 -7.04 9.93
CA VAL A 112 4.02 -6.40 8.68
C VAL A 112 4.67 -5.05 8.97
N LEU A 113 4.07 -4.21 9.81
CA LEU A 113 4.65 -2.91 10.16
C LEU A 113 5.99 -3.07 10.87
N LEU A 114 6.13 -4.02 11.80
CA LEU A 114 7.39 -4.29 12.49
C LEU A 114 8.49 -4.74 11.50
N LEU A 115 8.16 -5.60 10.54
CA LEU A 115 9.09 -6.02 9.49
C LEU A 115 9.51 -4.86 8.60
N VAL A 116 8.54 -4.01 8.19
CA VAL A 116 8.81 -2.80 7.40
C VAL A 116 9.71 -1.82 8.15
N ILE A 117 9.43 -1.58 9.44
CA ILE A 117 10.27 -0.73 10.30
C ILE A 117 11.66 -1.35 10.45
N GLY A 118 11.74 -2.64 10.77
CA GLY A 118 13.00 -3.34 10.97
C GLY A 118 13.89 -3.29 9.72
N TYR A 119 13.31 -3.55 8.54
CA TYR A 119 14.06 -3.46 7.29
C TYR A 119 14.50 -2.02 6.95
N GLY A 120 13.60 -1.04 7.12
CA GLY A 120 13.93 0.38 6.90
C GLY A 120 15.03 0.89 7.84
N MET A 121 15.00 0.50 9.12
CA MET A 121 16.08 0.79 10.06
C MET A 121 17.37 0.04 9.68
N GLY A 122 17.24 -1.21 9.19
CA GLY A 122 18.35 -1.97 8.63
C GLY A 122 19.02 -1.27 7.44
N GLN A 123 18.23 -0.65 6.56
CA GLN A 123 18.77 0.15 5.45
C GLN A 123 19.54 1.38 5.96
N LYS A 124 19.06 2.03 7.02
CA LYS A 124 19.70 3.24 7.56
C LYS A 124 20.98 2.95 8.32
N PHE A 125 20.97 1.91 9.17
CA PHE A 125 22.05 1.68 10.16
C PHE A 125 22.95 0.50 9.79
N TYR A 126 22.46 -0.46 8.99
CA TYR A 126 23.17 -1.70 8.65
C TYR A 126 23.41 -1.87 7.16
N HIS A 127 23.15 -0.82 6.35
CA HIS A 127 23.35 -0.83 4.90
C HIS A 127 22.65 -2.00 4.19
N PHE A 128 21.42 -2.36 4.63
CA PHE A 128 20.62 -3.34 3.91
C PHE A 128 20.32 -2.84 2.50
N PRO A 129 20.28 -3.75 1.51
CA PRO A 129 20.06 -3.37 0.13
C PRO A 129 18.66 -2.72 -0.07
N ALA A 130 18.58 -1.78 -0.98
CA ALA A 130 17.32 -1.20 -1.43
C ALA A 130 17.06 -1.59 -2.89
N TYR A 131 15.81 -1.96 -3.19
CA TYR A 131 15.34 -2.30 -4.52
C TYR A 131 14.34 -1.21 -4.97
N LEU A 132 14.80 -0.27 -5.78
CA LEU A 132 13.97 0.84 -6.24
C LEU A 132 13.43 0.57 -7.64
N THR A 133 12.26 1.15 -7.94
CA THR A 133 11.66 1.11 -9.28
C THR A 133 11.48 2.52 -9.86
N MET A 134 12.26 3.48 -9.37
CA MET A 134 12.12 4.88 -9.76
C MET A 134 12.75 5.20 -11.11
N ASN A 135 13.78 4.45 -11.51
CA ASN A 135 14.54 4.66 -12.74
C ASN A 135 14.73 3.32 -13.46
N GLU A 136 15.03 3.38 -14.75
CA GLU A 136 15.38 2.21 -15.56
C GLU A 136 16.48 1.35 -14.93
N GLU A 137 17.53 2.00 -14.51
CA GLU A 137 18.69 1.38 -13.91
C GLU A 137 18.34 0.58 -12.63
N PHE A 138 17.45 1.09 -11.79
CA PHE A 138 17.06 0.47 -10.51
C PHE A 138 15.83 -0.44 -10.63
N ALA A 139 15.04 -0.29 -11.71
CA ALA A 139 13.88 -1.14 -11.96
C ALA A 139 14.25 -2.59 -12.29
N LYS A 140 15.48 -2.84 -12.70
CA LYS A 140 16.00 -4.18 -13.08
C LYS A 140 16.30 -5.09 -11.87
N GLY A 141 15.85 -4.73 -10.67
CA GLY A 141 16.06 -5.54 -9.47
C GLY A 141 17.51 -5.54 -8.97
N ILE A 142 18.31 -4.57 -9.39
CA ILE A 142 19.69 -4.40 -8.92
C ILE A 142 19.63 -3.81 -7.50
N PRO A 143 20.21 -4.51 -6.49
CA PRO A 143 20.29 -3.97 -5.15
C PRO A 143 21.27 -2.80 -5.10
N ILE A 144 20.83 -1.70 -4.47
CA ILE A 144 21.68 -0.55 -4.21
C ILE A 144 21.87 -0.37 -2.70
N GLN A 145 23.01 0.18 -2.31
CA GLN A 145 23.25 0.65 -0.96
C GLN A 145 22.88 2.13 -0.85
N LEU A 146 22.09 2.46 0.15
CA LEU A 146 21.69 3.84 0.39
C LEU A 146 22.83 4.61 1.07
N SER A 147 23.08 5.83 0.61
CA SER A 147 23.97 6.76 1.33
C SER A 147 23.28 7.28 2.60
N GLU A 148 24.03 7.88 3.52
CA GLU A 148 23.50 8.40 4.79
C GLU A 148 22.37 9.44 4.62
N LEU A 149 22.40 10.22 3.54
CA LEU A 149 21.41 11.25 3.21
C LEU A 149 20.26 10.74 2.33
N SER A 150 20.31 9.48 1.92
CA SER A 150 19.28 8.91 1.05
C SER A 150 17.96 8.72 1.78
N ARG A 151 16.87 8.85 1.04
CA ARG A 151 15.52 8.58 1.51
C ARG A 151 15.31 7.07 1.60
N ILE A 152 14.66 6.63 2.65
CA ILE A 152 14.47 5.20 2.94
C ILE A 152 13.17 4.71 2.27
N PRO A 153 13.23 3.70 1.40
CA PRO A 153 12.06 3.04 0.81
C PRO A 153 11.61 1.80 1.60
N SER A 154 12.43 1.27 2.52
CA SER A 154 12.22 -0.02 3.17
C SER A 154 11.98 -1.14 2.13
N THR A 155 10.91 -1.93 2.26
CA THR A 155 10.52 -3.00 1.35
C THR A 155 9.68 -2.51 0.17
N PHE A 156 9.46 -1.20 0.04
CA PHE A 156 8.64 -0.60 -1.02
C PHE A 156 9.48 -0.21 -2.24
N ALA A 157 8.80 -0.06 -3.36
CA ALA A 157 9.40 0.36 -4.62
C ALA A 157 9.99 1.78 -4.59
N GLY A 158 9.46 2.63 -3.68
CA GLY A 158 9.92 3.98 -3.49
C GLY A 158 9.57 4.53 -2.11
N HIS A 159 10.26 5.60 -1.71
CA HIS A 159 10.04 6.25 -0.43
C HIS A 159 8.65 6.89 -0.30
N TYR A 160 8.01 7.29 -1.42
CA TYR A 160 6.63 7.79 -1.42
C TYR A 160 5.61 6.70 -1.13
N ASP A 161 5.83 5.48 -1.65
CA ASP A 161 4.96 4.34 -1.40
C ASP A 161 5.01 3.91 0.06
N LEU A 162 6.23 3.86 0.64
CA LEU A 162 6.42 3.65 2.07
C LEU A 162 5.70 4.73 2.88
N ALA A 163 5.85 6.00 2.51
CA ALA A 163 5.23 7.11 3.21
C ALA A 163 3.69 7.01 3.16
N ALA A 164 3.09 6.67 2.01
CA ALA A 164 1.66 6.46 1.86
C ALA A 164 1.15 5.31 2.75
N TYR A 165 1.88 4.19 2.80
CA TYR A 165 1.58 3.07 3.68
C TYR A 165 1.58 3.49 5.17
N LEU A 166 2.60 4.22 5.60
CA LEU A 166 2.72 4.67 6.99
C LEU A 166 1.61 5.66 7.38
N VAL A 167 1.23 6.57 6.49
CA VAL A 167 0.10 7.50 6.68
C VAL A 167 -1.22 6.76 6.89
N LEU A 168 -1.41 5.60 6.27
CA LEU A 168 -2.58 4.76 6.46
C LEU A 168 -2.55 4.01 7.79
N VAL A 169 -1.42 3.39 8.10
CA VAL A 169 -1.33 2.39 9.18
C VAL A 169 -1.15 3.03 10.56
N ILE A 170 -0.41 4.14 10.66
CA ILE A 170 -0.17 4.83 11.94
C ILE A 170 -1.50 5.29 12.61
N PRO A 171 -2.45 5.94 11.91
CA PRO A 171 -3.73 6.31 12.52
C PRO A 171 -4.55 5.11 12.98
N ILE A 172 -4.49 3.96 12.28
CA ILE A 172 -5.18 2.74 12.69
C ILE A 172 -4.65 2.28 14.06
N PHE A 173 -3.34 2.14 14.22
CA PHE A 173 -2.77 1.70 15.50
C PHE A 173 -2.95 2.73 16.61
N THR A 174 -2.84 4.00 16.31
CA THR A 174 -3.12 5.08 17.27
C THR A 174 -4.58 5.02 17.72
N SER A 175 -5.52 4.80 16.80
CA SER A 175 -6.95 4.63 17.12
C SER A 175 -7.20 3.41 18.00
N LEU A 176 -6.63 2.27 17.65
CA LEU A 176 -6.72 1.03 18.43
C LEU A 176 -6.14 1.21 19.83
N ALA A 177 -4.99 1.88 19.96
CA ALA A 177 -4.37 2.15 21.24
C ALA A 177 -5.29 2.92 22.19
N PHE A 178 -6.05 3.88 21.68
CA PHE A 178 -7.04 4.61 22.50
C PHE A 178 -8.30 3.79 22.83
N GLY A 179 -8.61 2.75 22.04
CA GLY A 179 -9.76 1.87 22.26
C GLY A 179 -9.52 0.77 23.31
N PHE A 180 -8.27 0.35 23.52
CA PHE A 180 -7.95 -0.71 24.45
C PHE A 180 -7.89 -0.23 25.90
N LYS A 181 -8.44 -1.04 26.83
CA LYS A 181 -8.34 -0.80 28.28
C LYS A 181 -6.99 -1.26 28.85
N ASN A 182 -6.38 -2.29 28.27
CA ASN A 182 -5.09 -2.81 28.70
C ASN A 182 -3.98 -1.81 28.40
N TRP A 183 -3.31 -1.31 29.44
CA TRP A 183 -2.27 -0.29 29.34
C TRP A 183 -1.01 -0.78 28.62
N LEU A 184 -0.63 -2.06 28.80
CA LEU A 184 0.52 -2.65 28.10
C LEU A 184 0.30 -2.68 26.59
N LEU A 185 -0.88 -3.14 26.16
CA LEU A 185 -1.23 -3.16 24.74
C LEU A 185 -1.31 -1.75 24.16
N LYS A 186 -1.84 -0.80 24.93
CA LYS A 186 -1.88 0.61 24.54
C LYS A 186 -0.49 1.19 24.35
N ILE A 187 0.44 0.99 25.28
CA ILE A 187 1.83 1.45 25.16
C ILE A 187 2.50 0.78 23.98
N PHE A 188 2.33 -0.52 23.80
CA PHE A 188 2.89 -1.26 22.67
C PHE A 188 2.44 -0.68 21.32
N LEU A 189 1.16 -0.45 21.12
CA LEU A 189 0.62 0.12 19.89
C LEU A 189 1.06 1.56 19.65
N LEU A 190 1.16 2.38 20.71
CA LEU A 190 1.69 3.74 20.61
C LEU A 190 3.18 3.73 20.28
N ALA A 191 3.96 2.82 20.86
CA ALA A 191 5.38 2.68 20.57
C ALA A 191 5.61 2.29 19.10
N ILE A 192 4.84 1.32 18.56
CA ILE A 192 4.91 0.96 17.14
C ILE A 192 4.51 2.14 16.26
N SER A 193 3.47 2.89 16.64
CA SER A 193 3.06 4.11 15.91
C SER A 193 4.16 5.17 15.91
N ALA A 194 4.85 5.36 17.03
CA ALA A 194 5.98 6.28 17.15
C ALA A 194 7.19 5.84 16.30
N LEU A 195 7.51 4.54 16.28
CA LEU A 195 8.56 4.00 15.41
C LEU A 195 8.18 4.14 13.92
N GLY A 196 6.92 3.91 13.56
CA GLY A 196 6.41 4.17 12.22
C GLY A 196 6.51 5.64 11.84
N PHE A 197 6.23 6.55 12.78
CA PHE A 197 6.39 7.99 12.58
C PHE A 197 7.87 8.38 12.36
N ALA A 198 8.79 7.80 13.13
CA ALA A 198 10.23 7.99 12.93
C ALA A 198 10.67 7.52 11.53
N LEU A 199 10.17 6.36 11.08
CA LEU A 199 10.44 5.86 9.73
C LEU A 199 9.83 6.77 8.65
N LEU A 200 8.62 7.30 8.86
CA LEU A 200 8.02 8.29 7.95
C LEU A 200 8.90 9.54 7.81
N PHE A 201 9.45 10.03 8.90
CA PHE A 201 10.37 11.16 8.87
C PHE A 201 11.60 10.89 7.99
N MET A 202 12.12 9.65 8.02
CA MET A 202 13.26 9.22 7.20
C MET A 202 12.92 9.09 5.71
N THR A 203 11.64 9.04 5.32
CA THR A 203 11.23 9.07 3.90
C THR A 203 11.37 10.47 3.28
N VAL A 204 11.46 11.52 4.11
CA VAL A 204 11.51 12.94 3.69
C VAL A 204 10.31 13.36 2.82
N SER A 205 9.17 12.68 2.96
CA SER A 205 7.93 12.99 2.24
C SER A 205 7.14 14.07 2.99
N ARG A 206 7.29 15.34 2.59
CA ARG A 206 6.64 16.48 3.25
C ARG A 206 5.11 16.41 3.21
N VAL A 207 4.55 16.02 2.05
CA VAL A 207 3.10 15.90 1.89
C VAL A 207 2.54 14.82 2.80
N SER A 208 3.16 13.64 2.84
CA SER A 208 2.72 12.54 3.69
C SER A 208 2.78 12.91 5.18
N PHE A 209 3.78 13.69 5.58
CA PHE A 209 3.87 14.21 6.95
C PHE A 209 2.68 15.09 7.31
N VAL A 210 2.34 16.05 6.45
CA VAL A 210 1.17 16.93 6.66
C VAL A 210 -0.13 16.12 6.71
N VAL A 211 -0.31 15.19 5.77
CA VAL A 211 -1.51 14.34 5.72
C VAL A 211 -1.62 13.47 6.97
N LEU A 212 -0.50 12.93 7.49
CA LEU A 212 -0.51 12.18 8.75
C LEU A 212 -0.94 13.06 9.92
N LEU A 213 -0.40 14.27 10.06
CA LEU A 213 -0.80 15.19 11.12
C LEU A 213 -2.30 15.50 11.05
N MET A 214 -2.82 15.83 9.86
CA MET A 214 -4.25 16.06 9.66
C MET A 214 -5.09 14.83 10.04
N SER A 215 -4.66 13.64 9.65
CA SER A 215 -5.32 12.38 9.97
C SER A 215 -5.36 12.11 11.48
N LEU A 216 -4.25 12.34 12.19
CA LEU A 216 -4.18 12.20 13.64
C LEU A 216 -5.05 13.23 14.37
N VAL A 217 -5.06 14.49 13.92
CA VAL A 217 -5.95 15.53 14.47
C VAL A 217 -7.41 15.13 14.29
N MET A 218 -7.80 14.71 13.09
CA MET A 218 -9.16 14.25 12.82
C MET A 218 -9.54 13.06 13.72
N LEU A 219 -8.65 12.09 13.87
CA LEU A 219 -8.84 10.95 14.75
C LEU A 219 -9.05 11.38 16.20
N LEU A 220 -8.24 12.29 16.72
CA LEU A 220 -8.34 12.80 18.09
C LEU A 220 -9.64 13.59 18.34
N ILE A 221 -10.09 14.36 17.33
CA ILE A 221 -11.38 15.04 17.36
C ILE A 221 -12.52 14.02 17.46
N LEU A 222 -12.51 12.99 16.61
CA LEU A 222 -13.53 11.93 16.61
C LEU A 222 -13.56 11.16 17.94
N GLN A 223 -12.41 10.95 18.57
CA GLN A 223 -12.28 10.31 19.86
C GLN A 223 -12.52 11.25 21.07
N LYS A 224 -12.88 12.53 20.82
CA LYS A 224 -13.10 13.57 21.85
C LYS A 224 -11.89 13.81 22.76
N LYS A 225 -10.67 13.57 22.30
CA LYS A 225 -9.39 13.76 23.03
C LYS A 225 -8.84 15.17 22.87
N ARG A 226 -9.66 16.20 23.21
CA ARG A 226 -9.35 17.64 22.99
C ARG A 226 -8.04 18.09 23.64
N ILE A 227 -7.67 17.54 24.81
CA ILE A 227 -6.44 17.91 25.54
C ILE A 227 -5.20 17.51 24.72
N ILE A 228 -5.21 16.35 24.06
CA ILE A 228 -4.09 15.87 23.28
C ILE A 228 -3.92 16.72 22.00
N ILE A 229 -5.02 17.23 21.44
CA ILE A 229 -4.97 18.14 20.28
C ILE A 229 -4.24 19.43 20.65
N ALA A 230 -4.56 20.01 21.83
CA ALA A 230 -3.92 21.24 22.31
C ALA A 230 -2.42 21.10 22.60
N LEU A 231 -1.91 19.87 22.77
CA LEU A 231 -0.47 19.57 22.95
C LEU A 231 0.29 19.35 21.65
N LEU A 232 -0.41 19.19 20.51
CA LEU A 232 0.18 18.97 19.19
C LEU A 232 0.45 20.27 18.42
N PHE A 233 -0.09 21.38 18.88
CA PHE A 233 0.04 22.75 18.36
C PHE A 233 0.53 23.71 19.44
#